data_d8db620873c29a61b0dcd0db820f4545
#
_entry.id   d8db620873c29a61b0dcd0db820f4545
#
_cell.length_a   1.000
_cell.length_b   1.000
_cell.length_c   1.000
_cell.angle_alpha   90.00
_cell.angle_beta   90.00
_cell.angle_gamma   90.00
#
_symmetry.space_group_name_H-M   'P 1'
#
loop_
_entity.id
_entity.type
_entity.pdbx_description
1 polymer ?
#
loop_
_entity_poly.entity_id
_entity_poly.type
_entity_poly.pdbx_seq_one_letter_code
_entity_poly.pdbx_strand_id
1 'polypeptide(L)'
;MGISTTKALAHATSMLIKAGVPEVNAEKTSRAIVTSDVWGNPSHGLMRLPFYLQRITKGGVNAEAELKTISQRGAITSLDGDHGLGHWQLWDAANLGVTKAKEFGISLISVKSSSHCGALGVYLYPALDAGQIAMIFTNGPAVMPAVGGNAPLLSTSPIAAGIPSRTPMIIDLSTSAVARGKIAAAAKSGGAIPEGWAVNSKGEAITDAKEALMGMLAPLGGAKGFALGLMVESLSAGLSGGALSREVPDMFNPDDDTKPQSISHTVITIDPNDLGDSASYDDFNKLALSITETGGRIPGSKRAHPNKLGDGEINIADAVLNDLNSWSAKLGIENFA
;
A
#
# COMPACT_ATOMS: atom_id res chain seq x y z
N MET A 1 13.06 18.92 7.64
CA MET A 1 13.81 19.56 6.55
C MET A 1 13.03 19.38 5.25
N GLY A 2 12.89 20.46 4.42
CA GLY A 2 12.29 20.41 3.10
C GLY A 2 13.27 19.86 2.07
N ILE A 3 12.87 18.88 1.29
CA ILE A 3 13.69 18.27 0.23
C ILE A 3 12.86 18.26 -1.05
N SER A 4 13.46 18.64 -2.19
CA SER A 4 12.73 18.60 -3.46
C SER A 4 12.33 17.17 -3.81
N THR A 5 11.15 17.01 -4.38
CA THR A 5 10.62 15.71 -4.80
C THR A 5 11.55 15.02 -5.81
N THR A 6 12.15 15.80 -6.74
CA THR A 6 13.11 15.28 -7.72
C THR A 6 14.35 14.70 -7.03
N LYS A 7 14.92 15.41 -6.04
CA LYS A 7 16.08 14.94 -5.28
C LYS A 7 15.73 13.69 -4.48
N ALA A 8 14.56 13.67 -3.85
CA ALA A 8 14.08 12.52 -3.09
C ALA A 8 13.91 11.26 -3.95
N LEU A 9 13.34 11.41 -5.16
CA LEU A 9 13.22 10.32 -6.13
C LEU A 9 14.59 9.79 -6.56
N ALA A 10 15.49 10.66 -7.01
CA ALA A 10 16.81 10.26 -7.47
C ALA A 10 17.61 9.54 -6.38
N HIS A 11 17.53 10.04 -5.15
CA HIS A 11 18.27 9.46 -4.03
C HIS A 11 17.72 8.09 -3.61
N ALA A 12 16.38 7.99 -3.45
CA ALA A 12 15.74 6.72 -3.12
C ALA A 12 16.00 5.65 -4.21
N THR A 13 15.97 6.03 -5.48
CA THR A 13 16.33 5.15 -6.60
C THR A 13 17.78 4.68 -6.51
N SER A 14 18.73 5.61 -6.28
CA SER A 14 20.14 5.28 -6.11
C SER A 14 20.37 4.30 -4.95
N MET A 15 19.69 4.50 -3.80
CA MET A 15 19.78 3.59 -2.66
C MET A 15 19.32 2.17 -3.01
N LEU A 16 18.21 2.03 -3.72
CA LEU A 16 17.65 0.74 -4.14
C LEU A 16 18.56 0.04 -5.16
N ILE A 17 19.09 0.77 -6.15
CA ILE A 17 20.06 0.24 -7.12
C ILE A 17 21.32 -0.27 -6.41
N LYS A 18 21.87 0.52 -5.48
CA LYS A 18 23.05 0.12 -4.70
C LYS A 18 22.77 -1.08 -3.79
N ALA A 19 21.54 -1.29 -3.39
CA ALA A 19 21.11 -2.47 -2.66
C ALA A 19 20.85 -3.69 -3.56
N GLY A 20 21.04 -3.58 -4.89
CA GLY A 20 20.93 -4.68 -5.85
C GLY A 20 19.60 -4.73 -6.60
N VAL A 21 18.71 -3.76 -6.43
CA VAL A 21 17.43 -3.72 -7.17
C VAL A 21 17.68 -3.24 -8.61
N PRO A 22 17.20 -3.94 -9.65
CA PRO A 22 17.28 -3.49 -11.03
C PRO A 22 16.69 -2.08 -11.21
N GLU A 23 17.35 -1.23 -12.03
CA GLU A 23 17.04 0.19 -12.17
C GLU A 23 15.54 0.47 -12.41
N VAL A 24 14.93 -0.23 -13.37
CA VAL A 24 13.50 -0.07 -13.71
C VAL A 24 12.60 -0.36 -12.49
N ASN A 25 12.92 -1.37 -11.67
CA ASN A 25 12.16 -1.74 -10.48
C ASN A 25 12.44 -0.76 -9.33
N ALA A 26 13.68 -0.26 -9.22
CA ALA A 26 14.06 0.77 -8.26
C ALA A 26 13.32 2.09 -8.52
N GLU A 27 13.20 2.53 -9.78
CA GLU A 27 12.45 3.73 -10.16
C GLU A 27 10.96 3.61 -9.82
N LYS A 28 10.31 2.48 -10.17
CA LYS A 28 8.89 2.22 -9.82
C LYS A 28 8.69 2.24 -8.32
N THR A 29 9.58 1.60 -7.57
CA THR A 29 9.54 1.52 -6.10
C THR A 29 9.72 2.89 -5.47
N SER A 30 10.75 3.64 -5.86
CA SER A 30 11.02 4.99 -5.35
C SER A 30 9.88 5.94 -5.63
N ARG A 31 9.29 5.86 -6.82
CA ARG A 31 8.13 6.65 -7.22
C ARG A 31 6.94 6.40 -6.29
N ALA A 32 6.62 5.13 -5.99
CA ALA A 32 5.53 4.79 -5.07
C ALA A 32 5.80 5.31 -3.65
N ILE A 33 7.03 5.17 -3.15
CA ILE A 33 7.45 5.65 -1.85
C ILE A 33 7.33 7.19 -1.77
N VAL A 34 7.94 7.92 -2.70
CA VAL A 34 7.93 9.39 -2.68
C VAL A 34 6.54 9.96 -2.93
N THR A 35 5.72 9.30 -3.77
CA THR A 35 4.31 9.66 -3.93
C THR A 35 3.57 9.66 -2.60
N SER A 36 3.85 8.70 -1.73
CA SER A 36 3.23 8.64 -0.40
C SER A 36 3.58 9.86 0.46
N ASP A 37 4.81 10.35 0.41
CA ASP A 37 5.21 11.58 1.12
C ASP A 37 4.53 12.81 0.52
N VAL A 38 4.49 12.94 -0.81
CA VAL A 38 3.79 14.04 -1.50
C VAL A 38 2.29 14.06 -1.15
N TRP A 39 1.68 12.90 -0.91
CA TRP A 39 0.29 12.79 -0.47
C TRP A 39 0.08 13.11 1.02
N GLY A 40 1.16 13.40 1.77
CA GLY A 40 1.11 13.63 3.21
C GLY A 40 0.90 12.33 4.02
N ASN A 41 1.34 11.19 3.47
CA ASN A 41 1.28 9.89 4.10
C ASN A 41 2.69 9.33 4.38
N PRO A 42 3.50 9.97 5.25
CA PRO A 42 4.89 9.61 5.48
C PRO A 42 5.06 8.19 6.08
N SER A 43 4.01 7.65 6.71
CA SER A 43 4.03 6.27 7.22
C SER A 43 4.21 5.20 6.14
N HIS A 44 4.02 5.53 4.86
CA HIS A 44 4.22 4.69 3.69
C HIS A 44 5.27 5.29 2.72
N GLY A 45 5.90 6.39 3.11
CA GLY A 45 6.90 7.13 2.37
C GLY A 45 8.34 6.73 2.71
N LEU A 46 9.26 7.68 2.57
CA LEU A 46 10.70 7.54 2.78
C LEU A 46 11.08 6.99 4.16
N MET A 47 10.25 7.21 5.18
CA MET A 47 10.40 6.58 6.49
C MET A 47 10.47 5.05 6.42
N ARG A 48 9.93 4.43 5.36
CA ARG A 48 9.95 2.97 5.17
C ARG A 48 11.15 2.47 4.38
N LEU A 49 11.82 3.31 3.63
CA LEU A 49 12.95 2.90 2.81
C LEU A 49 14.05 2.17 3.60
N PRO A 50 14.46 2.62 4.81
CA PRO A 50 15.40 1.87 5.66
C PRO A 50 14.98 0.42 5.95
N PHE A 51 13.68 0.17 6.18
CA PHE A 51 13.17 -1.19 6.43
C PHE A 51 13.28 -2.08 5.17
N TYR A 52 12.99 -1.52 4.00
CA TYR A 52 13.13 -2.28 2.74
C TYR A 52 14.60 -2.61 2.46
N LEU A 53 15.50 -1.63 2.62
CA LEU A 53 16.94 -1.81 2.46
C LEU A 53 17.50 -2.86 3.44
N GLN A 54 17.05 -2.81 4.69
CA GLN A 54 17.43 -3.78 5.72
C GLN A 54 17.03 -5.22 5.32
N ARG A 55 15.78 -5.41 4.86
CA ARG A 55 15.28 -6.72 4.44
C ARG A 55 15.97 -7.21 3.17
N ILE A 56 16.28 -6.34 2.21
CA ILE A 56 17.08 -6.69 1.03
C ILE A 56 18.46 -7.18 1.49
N THR A 57 19.16 -6.40 2.33
CA THR A 57 20.51 -6.73 2.80
C THR A 57 20.56 -8.03 3.59
N LYS A 58 19.49 -8.35 4.32
CA LYS A 58 19.39 -9.59 5.13
C LYS A 58 18.78 -10.78 4.38
N GLY A 59 18.33 -10.61 3.13
CA GLY A 59 17.78 -11.69 2.30
C GLY A 59 16.30 -11.98 2.52
N GLY A 60 15.58 -11.18 3.32
CA GLY A 60 14.12 -11.29 3.47
C GLY A 60 13.33 -10.68 2.32
N VAL A 61 14.01 -10.01 1.38
CA VAL A 61 13.48 -9.54 0.10
C VAL A 61 14.50 -9.88 -0.98
N ASN A 62 14.05 -10.51 -2.06
CA ASN A 62 14.86 -10.75 -3.24
C ASN A 62 14.95 -9.46 -4.07
N ALA A 63 16.14 -8.82 -4.11
CA ALA A 63 16.36 -7.60 -4.84
C ALA A 63 16.19 -7.79 -6.37
N GLU A 64 16.63 -8.92 -6.89
CA GLU A 64 16.63 -9.28 -8.32
C GLU A 64 15.39 -10.11 -8.71
N ALA A 65 14.32 -10.06 -7.89
CA ALA A 65 13.11 -10.83 -8.13
C ALA A 65 12.51 -10.57 -9.52
N GLU A 66 11.95 -11.63 -10.09
CA GLU A 66 11.21 -11.58 -11.34
C GLU A 66 9.72 -11.87 -11.08
N LEU A 67 8.84 -11.15 -11.77
CA LEU A 67 7.40 -11.41 -11.72
C LEU A 67 7.06 -12.53 -12.73
N LYS A 68 6.82 -13.73 -12.23
CA LYS A 68 6.63 -14.93 -13.06
C LYS A 68 5.15 -15.30 -13.20
N THR A 69 4.70 -15.57 -14.42
CA THR A 69 3.34 -16.08 -14.64
C THR A 69 3.23 -17.53 -14.19
N ILE A 70 2.38 -17.80 -13.21
CA ILE A 70 2.04 -19.15 -12.75
C ILE A 70 0.95 -19.75 -13.66
N SER A 71 -0.10 -18.97 -13.93
CA SER A 71 -1.20 -19.38 -14.78
C SER A 71 -1.88 -18.18 -15.42
N GLN A 72 -2.44 -18.40 -16.59
CA GLN A 72 -3.23 -17.41 -17.32
C GLN A 72 -4.43 -18.09 -17.98
N ARG A 73 -5.63 -17.51 -17.77
CA ARG A 73 -6.87 -17.98 -18.41
C ARG A 73 -7.75 -16.77 -18.72
N GLY A 74 -7.78 -16.36 -19.98
CA GLY A 74 -8.54 -15.18 -20.44
C GLY A 74 -8.15 -13.93 -19.62
N ALA A 75 -9.13 -13.37 -18.93
CA ALA A 75 -9.01 -12.19 -18.09
C ALA A 75 -8.25 -12.40 -16.77
N ILE A 76 -7.98 -13.65 -16.38
CA ILE A 76 -7.38 -14.00 -15.09
C ILE A 76 -5.91 -14.34 -15.28
N THR A 77 -5.03 -13.76 -14.48
CA THR A 77 -3.59 -14.08 -14.43
C THR A 77 -3.12 -14.20 -12.99
N SER A 78 -2.43 -15.30 -12.67
CA SER A 78 -1.77 -15.53 -11.40
C SER A 78 -0.25 -15.39 -11.57
N LEU A 79 0.38 -14.60 -10.71
CA LEU A 79 1.79 -14.27 -10.75
C LEU A 79 2.49 -14.69 -9.45
N ASP A 80 3.74 -15.11 -9.57
CA ASP A 80 4.67 -15.28 -8.44
C ASP A 80 5.61 -14.07 -8.39
N GLY A 81 5.65 -13.40 -7.25
CA GLY A 81 6.49 -12.22 -7.02
C GLY A 81 7.92 -12.54 -6.60
N ASP A 82 8.29 -13.82 -6.47
CA ASP A 82 9.68 -14.25 -6.19
C ASP A 82 10.29 -13.52 -4.98
N HIS A 83 9.46 -13.22 -3.98
CA HIS A 83 9.79 -12.47 -2.77
C HIS A 83 10.36 -11.06 -3.00
N GLY A 84 10.05 -10.44 -4.13
CA GLY A 84 10.49 -9.08 -4.48
C GLY A 84 9.75 -7.98 -3.74
N LEU A 85 10.14 -6.73 -4.02
CA LEU A 85 9.48 -5.53 -3.48
C LEU A 85 8.07 -5.38 -4.07
N GLY A 86 7.07 -5.34 -3.22
CA GLY A 86 5.66 -5.26 -3.62
C GLY A 86 5.31 -3.99 -4.42
N HIS A 87 6.10 -2.92 -4.28
CA HIS A 87 5.85 -1.65 -4.96
C HIS A 87 5.87 -1.80 -6.49
N TRP A 88 6.97 -2.26 -7.07
CA TRP A 88 7.08 -2.40 -8.51
C TRP A 88 6.21 -3.55 -9.03
N GLN A 89 6.05 -4.62 -8.24
CA GLN A 89 5.24 -5.78 -8.63
C GLN A 89 3.77 -5.42 -8.77
N LEU A 90 3.24 -4.65 -7.83
CA LEU A 90 1.84 -4.22 -7.88
C LEU A 90 1.61 -3.18 -8.98
N TRP A 91 2.61 -2.34 -9.26
CA TRP A 91 2.56 -1.43 -10.42
C TRP A 91 2.45 -2.20 -11.74
N ASP A 92 3.27 -3.24 -11.93
CA ASP A 92 3.25 -4.07 -13.13
C ASP A 92 1.98 -4.92 -13.22
N ALA A 93 1.49 -5.46 -12.10
CA ALA A 93 0.21 -6.16 -12.04
C ALA A 93 -0.96 -5.23 -12.42
N ALA A 94 -0.95 -3.97 -11.98
CA ALA A 94 -1.97 -2.99 -12.35
C ALA A 94 -1.95 -2.68 -13.85
N ASN A 95 -0.76 -2.50 -14.46
CA ASN A 95 -0.62 -2.30 -15.91
C ASN A 95 -1.09 -3.52 -16.72
N LEU A 96 -0.75 -4.73 -16.25
CA LEU A 96 -1.26 -5.96 -16.87
C LEU A 96 -2.78 -6.04 -16.77
N GLY A 97 -3.34 -5.62 -15.62
CA GLY A 97 -4.79 -5.54 -15.39
C GLY A 97 -5.48 -4.64 -16.41
N VAL A 98 -4.93 -3.46 -16.67
CA VAL A 98 -5.42 -2.52 -17.69
C VAL A 98 -5.45 -3.16 -19.07
N THR A 99 -4.35 -3.81 -19.48
CA THR A 99 -4.26 -4.48 -20.77
C THR A 99 -5.31 -5.57 -20.93
N LYS A 100 -5.48 -6.40 -19.88
CA LYS A 100 -6.46 -7.49 -19.89
C LYS A 100 -7.90 -6.98 -19.85
N ALA A 101 -8.17 -5.93 -19.06
CA ALA A 101 -9.52 -5.35 -19.02
C ALA A 101 -9.92 -4.75 -20.37
N LYS A 102 -8.99 -4.14 -21.09
CA LYS A 102 -9.23 -3.66 -22.46
C LYS A 102 -9.56 -4.78 -23.45
N GLU A 103 -8.99 -5.98 -23.23
CA GLU A 103 -9.25 -7.15 -24.10
C GLU A 103 -10.55 -7.88 -23.74
N PHE A 104 -10.89 -7.97 -22.46
CA PHE A 104 -11.96 -8.84 -21.94
C PHE A 104 -13.09 -8.10 -21.20
N GLY A 105 -13.04 -6.76 -21.12
CA GLY A 105 -13.98 -5.94 -20.34
C GLY A 105 -13.68 -5.92 -18.84
N ILE A 106 -13.05 -6.96 -18.32
CA ILE A 106 -12.63 -7.10 -16.91
C ILE A 106 -11.34 -7.89 -16.81
N SER A 107 -10.56 -7.65 -15.75
CA SER A 107 -9.42 -8.50 -15.42
C SER A 107 -9.32 -8.78 -13.93
N LEU A 108 -8.66 -9.90 -13.59
CA LEU A 108 -8.21 -10.21 -12.24
C LEU A 108 -6.75 -10.65 -12.31
N ILE A 109 -5.87 -9.85 -11.70
CA ILE A 109 -4.44 -10.16 -11.59
C ILE A 109 -4.13 -10.41 -10.12
N SER A 110 -3.65 -11.62 -9.81
CA SER A 110 -3.24 -12.03 -8.48
C SER A 110 -1.74 -12.19 -8.41
N VAL A 111 -1.10 -11.64 -7.37
CA VAL A 111 0.34 -11.77 -7.10
C VAL A 111 0.50 -12.40 -5.74
N LYS A 112 1.26 -13.50 -5.63
CA LYS A 112 1.69 -14.09 -4.36
C LYS A 112 3.20 -13.98 -4.18
N SER A 113 3.72 -14.39 -3.04
CA SER A 113 5.16 -14.35 -2.73
C SER A 113 5.74 -12.93 -2.96
N SER A 114 5.00 -11.90 -2.59
CA SER A 114 5.42 -10.49 -2.67
C SER A 114 5.82 -9.97 -1.29
N SER A 115 6.03 -8.67 -1.18
CA SER A 115 6.28 -7.98 0.08
C SER A 115 5.40 -6.72 0.21
N HIS A 116 5.57 -5.96 1.30
CA HIS A 116 4.84 -4.72 1.53
C HIS A 116 4.97 -3.75 0.34
N CYS A 117 3.87 -3.11 -0.04
CA CYS A 117 3.76 -2.28 -1.25
C CYS A 117 3.50 -0.78 -0.97
N GLY A 118 3.55 -0.34 0.28
CA GLY A 118 3.27 1.07 0.63
C GLY A 118 1.79 1.46 0.48
N ALA A 119 1.52 2.68 0.00
CA ALA A 119 0.16 3.21 -0.16
C ALA A 119 -0.53 2.61 -1.39
N LEU A 120 -1.64 1.91 -1.15
CA LEU A 120 -2.31 1.11 -2.16
C LEU A 120 -2.91 1.95 -3.30
N GLY A 121 -3.38 3.16 -2.97
CA GLY A 121 -3.96 4.09 -3.94
C GLY A 121 -3.02 4.54 -5.06
N VAL A 122 -1.70 4.38 -4.92
CA VAL A 122 -0.71 4.71 -5.95
C VAL A 122 -0.92 3.86 -7.20
N TYR A 123 -1.29 2.61 -7.03
CA TYR A 123 -1.41 1.63 -8.12
C TYR A 123 -2.76 1.66 -8.84
N LEU A 124 -3.64 2.59 -8.49
CA LEU A 124 -4.90 2.84 -9.21
C LEU A 124 -4.68 3.63 -10.50
N TYR A 125 -3.59 4.39 -10.58
CA TYR A 125 -3.38 5.34 -11.69
C TYR A 125 -3.23 4.71 -13.07
N PRO A 126 -2.62 3.52 -13.26
CA PRO A 126 -2.64 2.86 -14.57
C PRO A 126 -4.07 2.68 -15.12
N ALA A 127 -5.02 2.27 -14.29
CA ALA A 127 -6.42 2.10 -14.69
C ALA A 127 -7.14 3.45 -14.89
N LEU A 128 -6.92 4.41 -13.99
CA LEU A 128 -7.51 5.76 -14.09
C LEU A 128 -7.07 6.48 -15.37
N ASP A 129 -5.78 6.37 -15.73
CA ASP A 129 -5.23 6.93 -16.97
C ASP A 129 -5.83 6.29 -18.23
N ALA A 130 -6.21 5.01 -18.13
CA ALA A 130 -6.89 4.28 -19.19
C ALA A 130 -8.43 4.48 -19.21
N GLY A 131 -8.98 5.29 -18.30
CA GLY A 131 -10.42 5.48 -18.17
C GLY A 131 -11.15 4.26 -17.55
N GLN A 132 -10.41 3.39 -16.87
CA GLN A 132 -10.94 2.15 -16.28
C GLN A 132 -11.09 2.28 -14.76
N ILE A 133 -12.00 1.48 -14.19
CA ILE A 133 -12.14 1.32 -12.75
C ILE A 133 -11.13 0.28 -12.28
N ALA A 134 -10.46 0.52 -11.13
CA ALA A 134 -9.67 -0.51 -10.48
C ALA A 134 -10.06 -0.69 -9.02
N MET A 135 -9.96 -1.92 -8.54
CA MET A 135 -10.01 -2.29 -7.12
C MET A 135 -8.76 -3.09 -6.78
N ILE A 136 -8.13 -2.77 -5.65
CA ILE A 136 -6.89 -3.41 -5.21
C ILE A 136 -7.03 -3.84 -3.77
N PHE A 137 -6.59 -5.07 -3.50
CA PHE A 137 -6.60 -5.71 -2.19
C PHE A 137 -5.21 -6.22 -1.86
N THR A 138 -4.81 -6.10 -0.61
CA THR A 138 -3.56 -6.70 -0.11
C THR A 138 -3.71 -7.12 1.34
N ASN A 139 -3.03 -8.20 1.72
CA ASN A 139 -2.88 -8.55 3.13
C ASN A 139 -1.54 -8.05 3.70
N GLY A 140 -1.18 -8.48 4.88
CA GLY A 140 0.06 -8.16 5.59
C GLY A 140 0.09 -8.84 6.95
N PRO A 141 1.01 -8.49 7.86
CA PRO A 141 1.10 -9.07 9.19
C PRO A 141 -0.20 -8.90 10.00
N ALA A 142 -0.57 -9.92 10.76
CA ALA A 142 -1.78 -9.89 11.59
C ALA A 142 -1.67 -8.85 12.70
N VAL A 143 -2.66 -7.95 12.76
CA VAL A 143 -2.76 -6.86 13.76
C VAL A 143 -4.17 -6.65 14.31
N MET A 144 -5.20 -7.21 13.66
CA MET A 144 -6.60 -7.11 14.07
C MET A 144 -7.14 -8.45 14.56
N PRO A 145 -7.91 -8.52 15.64
CA PRO A 145 -8.56 -9.75 16.09
C PRO A 145 -9.79 -10.06 15.25
N ALA A 146 -10.25 -11.31 15.31
CA ALA A 146 -11.62 -11.65 14.95
C ALA A 146 -12.61 -11.02 15.94
N VAL A 147 -13.87 -10.88 15.55
CA VAL A 147 -14.94 -10.47 16.46
C VAL A 147 -15.05 -11.49 17.60
N GLY A 148 -14.89 -11.02 18.86
CA GLY A 148 -14.82 -11.88 20.04
C GLY A 148 -13.52 -12.67 20.18
N GLY A 149 -12.55 -12.50 19.29
CA GLY A 149 -11.25 -13.14 19.36
C GLY A 149 -10.28 -12.42 20.29
N ASN A 150 -9.26 -13.14 20.74
CA ASN A 150 -8.27 -12.69 21.72
C ASN A 150 -6.83 -12.61 21.18
N ALA A 151 -6.65 -12.84 19.89
CA ALA A 151 -5.36 -12.81 19.22
C ALA A 151 -5.45 -12.16 17.83
N PRO A 152 -4.35 -11.57 17.31
CA PRO A 152 -4.32 -11.04 15.95
C PRO A 152 -4.61 -12.15 14.92
N LEU A 153 -5.47 -11.84 13.94
CA LEU A 153 -5.87 -12.75 12.88
C LEU A 153 -5.68 -12.13 11.50
N LEU A 154 -6.15 -10.90 11.30
CA LEU A 154 -6.10 -10.19 10.03
C LEU A 154 -5.09 -9.04 10.09
N SER A 155 -4.56 -8.64 8.95
CA SER A 155 -3.76 -7.41 8.81
C SER A 155 -4.64 -6.17 8.93
N THR A 156 -4.10 -5.00 8.62
CA THR A 156 -4.94 -3.80 8.40
C THR A 156 -5.83 -3.96 7.17
N SER A 157 -5.61 -4.99 6.37
CA SER A 157 -6.40 -5.45 5.22
C SER A 157 -6.93 -4.29 4.38
N PRO A 158 -6.04 -3.49 3.73
CA PRO A 158 -6.46 -2.29 3.04
C PRO A 158 -7.17 -2.59 1.72
N ILE A 159 -8.06 -1.67 1.37
CA ILE A 159 -8.80 -1.64 0.10
C ILE A 159 -8.48 -0.33 -0.59
N ALA A 160 -8.14 -0.38 -1.87
CA ALA A 160 -8.14 0.79 -2.73
C ALA A 160 -9.09 0.61 -3.90
N ALA A 161 -9.78 1.69 -4.29
CA ALA A 161 -10.61 1.73 -5.48
C ALA A 161 -10.44 3.07 -6.20
N GLY A 162 -10.31 3.02 -7.52
CA GLY A 162 -10.20 4.18 -8.40
C GLY A 162 -11.34 4.20 -9.40
N ILE A 163 -12.03 5.35 -9.48
CA ILE A 163 -13.13 5.57 -10.41
C ILE A 163 -12.73 6.72 -11.33
N PRO A 164 -12.69 6.48 -12.66
CA PRO A 164 -12.26 7.50 -13.63
C PRO A 164 -13.32 8.61 -13.73
N SER A 165 -12.87 9.82 -13.65
CA SER A 165 -13.63 11.05 -13.91
C SER A 165 -12.66 12.20 -14.14
N ARG A 166 -13.16 13.41 -14.50
CA ARG A 166 -12.31 14.61 -14.66
C ARG A 166 -11.47 14.90 -13.41
N THR A 167 -12.04 14.63 -12.24
CA THR A 167 -11.33 14.60 -10.95
C THR A 167 -11.43 13.17 -10.42
N PRO A 168 -10.45 12.30 -10.64
CA PRO A 168 -10.51 10.90 -10.25
C PRO A 168 -10.89 10.74 -8.77
N MET A 169 -11.82 9.82 -8.50
CA MET A 169 -12.20 9.47 -7.14
C MET A 169 -11.32 8.32 -6.66
N ILE A 170 -10.49 8.58 -5.65
CA ILE A 170 -9.53 7.62 -5.14
C ILE A 170 -9.89 7.28 -3.70
N ILE A 171 -10.39 6.08 -3.51
CA ILE A 171 -10.65 5.45 -2.22
C ILE A 171 -9.39 4.67 -1.85
N ASP A 172 -8.86 4.85 -0.65
CA ASP A 172 -7.69 4.13 -0.15
C ASP A 172 -7.75 4.16 1.37
N LEU A 173 -8.12 3.03 1.95
CA LEU A 173 -8.41 2.91 3.38
C LEU A 173 -8.03 1.54 3.93
N SER A 174 -7.64 1.50 5.21
CA SER A 174 -7.54 0.26 5.97
C SER A 174 -8.91 -0.17 6.48
N THR A 175 -9.11 -1.46 6.73
CA THR A 175 -10.30 -2.00 7.42
C THR A 175 -10.15 -1.97 8.94
N SER A 176 -8.99 -1.52 9.47
CA SER A 176 -8.81 -1.15 10.87
C SER A 176 -9.38 0.24 11.16
N ALA A 177 -9.78 0.48 12.41
CA ALA A 177 -10.31 1.78 12.85
C ALA A 177 -9.30 2.92 12.66
N VAL A 178 -8.01 2.60 12.74
CA VAL A 178 -6.91 3.56 12.62
C VAL A 178 -5.66 2.89 12.06
N ALA A 179 -4.78 3.66 11.42
CA ALA A 179 -3.44 3.21 11.08
C ALA A 179 -2.55 3.12 12.33
N ARG A 180 -1.76 2.03 12.48
CA ARG A 180 -0.84 1.83 13.61
C ARG A 180 0.12 3.01 13.83
N GLY A 181 0.51 3.69 12.77
CA GLY A 181 1.36 4.88 12.83
C GLY A 181 0.77 6.04 13.65
N LYS A 182 -0.56 6.20 13.68
CA LYS A 182 -1.21 7.23 14.50
C LYS A 182 -1.12 6.89 16.01
N ILE A 183 -1.24 5.61 16.36
CA ILE A 183 -1.03 5.15 17.75
C ILE A 183 0.43 5.38 18.15
N ALA A 184 1.38 5.03 17.28
CA ALA A 184 2.80 5.26 17.53
C ALA A 184 3.14 6.75 17.73
N ALA A 185 2.54 7.64 16.94
CA ALA A 185 2.69 9.09 17.10
C ALA A 185 2.12 9.57 18.45
N ALA A 186 0.93 9.11 18.84
CA ALA A 186 0.34 9.42 20.14
C ALA A 186 1.19 8.92 21.32
N ALA A 187 1.72 7.69 21.22
CA ALA A 187 2.60 7.12 22.25
C ALA A 187 3.90 7.93 22.41
N LYS A 188 4.48 8.43 21.30
CA LYS A 188 5.67 9.27 21.31
C LYS A 188 5.40 10.64 21.96
N SER A 189 4.22 11.21 21.77
CA SER A 189 3.81 12.48 22.38
C SER A 189 3.29 12.33 23.81
N GLY A 190 3.17 11.11 24.34
CA GLY A 190 2.60 10.84 25.68
C GLY A 190 1.09 11.09 25.76
N GLY A 191 0.40 11.10 24.61
CA GLY A 191 -1.05 11.34 24.53
C GLY A 191 -1.88 10.07 24.71
N ALA A 192 -3.15 10.25 25.07
CA ALA A 192 -4.15 9.20 24.99
C ALA A 192 -4.66 9.02 23.55
N ILE A 193 -5.21 7.85 23.26
CA ILE A 193 -5.92 7.56 21.99
C ILE A 193 -7.42 7.45 22.23
N PRO A 194 -8.23 7.72 21.21
CA PRO A 194 -9.68 7.49 21.30
C PRO A 194 -10.02 6.03 21.58
N GLU A 195 -11.10 5.83 22.35
CA GLU A 195 -11.73 4.52 22.50
C GLU A 195 -12.11 3.96 21.11
N GLY A 196 -11.94 2.65 20.93
CA GLY A 196 -12.22 1.98 19.66
C GLY A 196 -11.10 2.02 18.63
N TRP A 197 -9.90 2.52 18.96
CA TRP A 197 -8.72 2.41 18.13
C TRP A 197 -7.94 1.12 18.34
N ALA A 198 -7.86 0.66 19.59
CA ALA A 198 -7.15 -0.55 19.97
C ALA A 198 -7.89 -1.33 21.06
N VAL A 199 -7.63 -2.64 21.11
CA VAL A 199 -8.16 -3.56 22.12
C VAL A 199 -7.05 -4.44 22.69
N ASN A 200 -7.22 -4.88 23.93
CA ASN A 200 -6.35 -5.86 24.56
C ASN A 200 -6.76 -7.30 24.21
N SER A 201 -6.07 -8.30 24.76
CA SER A 201 -6.35 -9.73 24.54
C SER A 201 -7.71 -10.20 25.10
N LYS A 202 -8.42 -9.37 25.88
CA LYS A 202 -9.77 -9.63 26.34
C LYS A 202 -10.84 -8.97 25.47
N GLY A 203 -10.43 -8.19 24.44
CA GLY A 203 -11.34 -7.39 23.61
C GLY A 203 -11.78 -6.08 24.25
N GLU A 204 -11.18 -5.68 25.38
CA GLU A 204 -11.47 -4.42 26.07
C GLU A 204 -10.73 -3.28 25.38
N ALA A 205 -11.37 -2.09 25.30
CA ALA A 205 -10.79 -0.91 24.68
C ALA A 205 -9.56 -0.42 25.45
N ILE A 206 -8.51 -0.04 24.71
CA ILE A 206 -7.30 0.59 25.23
C ILE A 206 -7.32 2.06 24.84
N THR A 207 -7.10 2.96 25.83
CA THR A 207 -6.95 4.40 25.60
C THR A 207 -5.55 4.93 25.89
N ASP A 208 -4.69 4.16 26.54
CA ASP A 208 -3.27 4.46 26.66
C ASP A 208 -2.54 4.09 25.38
N ALA A 209 -1.84 5.06 24.76
CA ALA A 209 -1.20 4.85 23.48
C ALA A 209 0.00 3.90 23.53
N LYS A 210 0.73 3.82 24.66
CA LYS A 210 1.87 2.90 24.81
C LYS A 210 1.37 1.46 24.98
N GLU A 211 0.34 1.25 25.77
CA GLU A 211 -0.32 -0.05 25.92
C GLU A 211 -0.90 -0.51 24.58
N ALA A 212 -1.53 0.39 23.81
CA ALA A 212 -2.12 0.09 22.53
C ALA A 212 -1.11 -0.39 21.46
N LEU A 213 0.16 0.00 21.56
CA LEU A 213 1.23 -0.53 20.68
C LEU A 213 1.49 -2.03 20.89
N MET A 214 1.20 -2.53 22.10
CA MET A 214 1.31 -3.95 22.45
C MET A 214 -0.03 -4.70 22.29
N GLY A 215 -1.11 -3.95 22.06
CA GLY A 215 -2.44 -4.47 21.82
C GLY A 215 -2.70 -4.77 20.34
N MET A 216 -3.98 -4.94 20.01
CA MET A 216 -4.47 -5.17 18.66
C MET A 216 -5.24 -3.95 18.15
N LEU A 217 -5.17 -3.69 16.85
CA LEU A 217 -5.99 -2.66 16.23
C LEU A 217 -7.46 -3.09 16.21
N ALA A 218 -8.35 -2.20 16.62
CA ALA A 218 -9.78 -2.46 16.47
C ALA A 218 -10.20 -2.41 14.99
N PRO A 219 -11.10 -3.29 14.52
CA PRO A 219 -11.68 -3.18 13.19
C PRO A 219 -12.57 -1.94 13.05
N LEU A 220 -12.61 -1.34 11.86
CA LEU A 220 -13.43 -0.17 11.52
C LEU A 220 -14.92 -0.46 11.78
N GLY A 221 -15.54 0.23 12.75
CA GLY A 221 -16.94 -0.02 13.12
C GLY A 221 -17.20 -1.45 13.62
N GLY A 222 -16.20 -2.09 14.23
CA GLY A 222 -16.33 -3.41 14.84
C GLY A 222 -16.53 -4.54 13.80
N ALA A 223 -17.63 -5.28 13.90
CA ALA A 223 -17.92 -6.43 13.03
C ALA A 223 -17.93 -6.09 11.53
N LYS A 224 -18.30 -4.86 11.16
CA LYS A 224 -18.32 -4.44 9.74
C LYS A 224 -16.90 -4.37 9.16
N GLY A 225 -15.97 -3.75 9.87
CA GLY A 225 -14.56 -3.69 9.46
C GLY A 225 -13.90 -5.06 9.45
N PHE A 226 -14.23 -5.93 10.43
CA PHE A 226 -13.75 -7.32 10.40
C PHE A 226 -14.25 -8.07 9.17
N ALA A 227 -15.53 -7.95 8.80
CA ALA A 227 -16.09 -8.60 7.61
C ALA A 227 -15.41 -8.10 6.32
N LEU A 228 -15.15 -6.79 6.20
CA LEU A 228 -14.37 -6.23 5.10
C LEU A 228 -12.93 -6.77 5.09
N GLY A 229 -12.26 -6.82 6.24
CA GLY A 229 -10.92 -7.38 6.35
C GLY A 229 -10.86 -8.85 5.96
N LEU A 230 -11.88 -9.65 6.34
CA LEU A 230 -11.98 -11.06 5.93
C LEU A 230 -12.17 -11.21 4.41
N MET A 231 -12.96 -10.32 3.80
CA MET A 231 -13.10 -10.26 2.33
C MET A 231 -11.74 -9.95 1.66
N VAL A 232 -10.99 -8.98 2.20
CA VAL A 232 -9.65 -8.64 1.67
C VAL A 232 -8.70 -9.82 1.80
N GLU A 233 -8.64 -10.47 2.96
CA GLU A 233 -7.79 -11.66 3.19
C GLU A 233 -8.13 -12.77 2.21
N SER A 234 -9.43 -13.03 1.99
CA SER A 234 -9.91 -14.04 1.06
C SER A 234 -9.55 -13.72 -0.40
N LEU A 235 -9.69 -12.45 -0.81
CA LEU A 235 -9.39 -12.01 -2.18
C LEU A 235 -7.90 -11.83 -2.43
N SER A 236 -7.07 -11.61 -1.43
CA SER A 236 -5.61 -11.52 -1.57
C SER A 236 -4.93 -12.87 -1.31
N ALA A 237 -4.59 -13.17 -0.07
CA ALA A 237 -3.84 -14.38 0.30
C ALA A 237 -4.62 -15.67 0.02
N GLY A 238 -5.89 -15.72 0.39
CA GLY A 238 -6.73 -16.91 0.17
C GLY A 238 -6.85 -17.29 -1.29
N LEU A 239 -7.13 -16.32 -2.16
CA LEU A 239 -7.30 -16.55 -3.61
C LEU A 239 -5.97 -16.91 -4.31
N SER A 240 -4.86 -16.27 -3.90
CA SER A 240 -3.54 -16.45 -4.52
C SER A 240 -2.80 -17.70 -4.04
N GLY A 241 -3.19 -18.28 -2.89
CA GLY A 241 -2.44 -19.32 -2.19
C GLY A 241 -1.14 -18.79 -1.58
N GLY A 242 -1.11 -17.53 -1.18
CA GLY A 242 0.02 -16.93 -0.44
C GLY A 242 -0.13 -17.08 1.08
N ALA A 243 0.78 -16.48 1.85
CA ALA A 243 0.74 -16.52 3.30
C ALA A 243 -0.48 -15.76 3.84
N LEU A 244 -1.26 -16.40 4.72
CA LEU A 244 -2.32 -15.72 5.47
C LEU A 244 -1.69 -14.74 6.47
N SER A 245 -2.43 -13.70 6.87
CA SER A 245 -1.89 -12.61 7.71
C SER A 245 -1.17 -13.09 8.98
N ARG A 246 -1.58 -14.19 9.59
CA ARG A 246 -0.90 -14.79 10.75
C ARG A 246 0.45 -15.43 10.44
N GLU A 247 0.70 -15.74 9.18
CA GLU A 247 1.92 -16.36 8.69
C GLU A 247 2.91 -15.32 8.14
N VAL A 248 2.44 -14.09 7.91
CA VAL A 248 3.25 -13.00 7.37
C VAL A 248 4.19 -12.45 8.45
N PRO A 249 5.53 -12.51 8.26
CA PRO A 249 6.50 -11.93 9.19
C PRO A 249 6.28 -10.42 9.38
N ASP A 250 6.42 -9.96 10.64
CA ASP A 250 6.26 -8.53 10.95
C ASP A 250 7.51 -7.74 10.49
N MET A 251 7.29 -6.75 9.63
CA MET A 251 8.37 -5.88 9.14
C MET A 251 8.98 -4.98 10.25
N PHE A 252 8.35 -4.89 11.40
CA PHE A 252 8.84 -4.13 12.56
C PHE A 252 9.60 -5.00 13.56
N ASN A 253 9.61 -6.31 13.37
CA ASN A 253 10.38 -7.25 14.18
C ASN A 253 11.73 -7.55 13.50
N PRO A 254 12.88 -7.11 14.07
CA PRO A 254 14.19 -7.36 13.47
C PRO A 254 14.54 -8.86 13.31
N ASP A 255 13.92 -9.75 14.10
CA ASP A 255 14.11 -11.20 14.01
C ASP A 255 13.42 -11.80 12.75
N ASP A 256 12.55 -11.01 12.12
CA ASP A 256 11.84 -11.40 10.90
C ASP A 256 12.48 -10.83 9.63
N ASP A 257 13.55 -10.05 9.72
CA ASP A 257 14.18 -9.38 8.58
C ASP A 257 14.72 -10.35 7.51
N THR A 258 15.07 -11.56 7.90
CA THR A 258 15.58 -12.62 7.00
C THR A 258 14.46 -13.44 6.37
N LYS A 259 13.21 -13.32 6.86
CA LYS A 259 12.08 -14.15 6.44
C LYS A 259 11.30 -13.45 5.32
N PRO A 260 11.07 -14.08 4.16
CA PRO A 260 10.18 -13.51 3.15
C PRO A 260 8.77 -13.30 3.68
N GLN A 261 8.17 -12.13 3.38
CA GLN A 261 6.82 -11.82 3.87
C GLN A 261 5.73 -12.63 3.17
N SER A 262 5.94 -12.99 1.92
CA SER A 262 4.96 -13.73 1.10
C SER A 262 3.57 -13.09 1.08
N ILE A 263 3.53 -11.75 1.14
CA ILE A 263 2.30 -10.94 1.01
C ILE A 263 1.69 -11.16 -0.37
N SER A 264 0.37 -11.11 -0.43
CA SER A 264 -0.38 -11.26 -1.67
C SER A 264 -1.16 -10.00 -2.02
N HIS A 265 -1.26 -9.76 -3.32
CA HIS A 265 -1.99 -8.64 -3.88
C HIS A 265 -2.99 -9.12 -4.93
N THR A 266 -4.13 -8.48 -5.03
CA THR A 266 -5.09 -8.70 -6.12
C THR A 266 -5.52 -7.38 -6.70
N VAL A 267 -5.44 -7.28 -8.02
CA VAL A 267 -5.93 -6.16 -8.82
C VAL A 267 -7.10 -6.64 -9.66
N ILE A 268 -8.24 -6.00 -9.53
CA ILE A 268 -9.40 -6.16 -10.40
C ILE A 268 -9.54 -4.87 -11.20
N THR A 269 -9.56 -4.96 -12.53
CA THR A 269 -9.74 -3.80 -13.40
C THR A 269 -10.97 -4.02 -14.28
N ILE A 270 -11.80 -3.00 -14.45
CA ILE A 270 -13.03 -3.06 -15.23
C ILE A 270 -12.99 -1.95 -16.27
N ASP A 271 -13.20 -2.32 -17.53
CA ASP A 271 -13.41 -1.36 -18.61
C ASP A 271 -14.89 -1.00 -18.69
N PRO A 272 -15.29 0.24 -18.34
CA PRO A 272 -16.69 0.62 -18.33
C PRO A 272 -17.29 0.74 -19.73
N ASN A 273 -16.47 0.84 -20.78
CA ASN A 273 -16.95 1.00 -22.14
C ASN A 273 -17.67 -0.26 -22.69
N ASP A 274 -17.37 -1.42 -22.11
CA ASP A 274 -17.97 -2.69 -22.51
C ASP A 274 -19.26 -3.04 -21.75
N LEU A 275 -19.65 -2.22 -20.75
CA LEU A 275 -20.78 -2.55 -19.85
C LEU A 275 -22.04 -1.71 -20.09
N GLY A 276 -22.05 -0.82 -21.08
CA GLY A 276 -23.19 0.06 -21.34
C GLY A 276 -23.04 0.88 -22.59
N ASP A 277 -23.95 1.82 -22.79
CA ASP A 277 -23.74 2.90 -23.72
C ASP A 277 -22.65 3.84 -23.17
N SER A 278 -22.06 4.68 -24.00
CA SER A 278 -20.89 5.54 -23.71
C SER A 278 -21.08 6.55 -22.55
N ALA A 279 -22.14 6.43 -21.75
CA ALA A 279 -22.54 7.35 -20.70
C ALA A 279 -21.82 7.13 -19.37
N SER A 280 -21.12 6.01 -19.14
CA SER A 280 -20.54 5.67 -17.82
C SER A 280 -19.56 6.74 -17.32
N TYR A 281 -18.70 7.28 -18.18
CA TYR A 281 -17.75 8.33 -17.79
C TYR A 281 -18.47 9.64 -17.42
N ASP A 282 -19.53 10.00 -18.13
CA ASP A 282 -20.34 11.19 -17.81
C ASP A 282 -21.08 11.01 -16.49
N ASP A 283 -21.56 9.83 -16.17
CA ASP A 283 -22.21 9.53 -14.90
C ASP A 283 -21.22 9.55 -13.73
N PHE A 284 -19.98 9.09 -13.91
CA PHE A 284 -18.93 9.28 -12.91
C PHE A 284 -18.60 10.76 -12.68
N ASN A 285 -18.61 11.58 -13.75
CA ASN A 285 -18.45 13.02 -13.63
C ASN A 285 -19.62 13.66 -12.88
N LYS A 286 -20.88 13.28 -13.18
CA LYS A 286 -22.06 13.75 -12.45
C LYS A 286 -21.98 13.38 -10.96
N LEU A 287 -21.58 12.15 -10.64
CA LEU A 287 -21.39 11.71 -9.26
C LEU A 287 -20.33 12.57 -8.54
N ALA A 288 -19.19 12.80 -9.19
CA ALA A 288 -18.13 13.65 -8.63
C ALA A 288 -18.60 15.09 -8.40
N LEU A 289 -19.37 15.67 -9.33
CA LEU A 289 -19.98 16.99 -9.19
C LEU A 289 -20.97 17.03 -8.03
N SER A 290 -21.86 16.06 -7.92
CA SER A 290 -22.85 15.97 -6.83
C SER A 290 -22.20 15.98 -5.44
N ILE A 291 -21.00 15.35 -5.30
CA ILE A 291 -20.25 15.42 -4.04
C ILE A 291 -19.89 16.88 -3.71
N THR A 292 -19.40 17.65 -4.69
CA THR A 292 -18.98 19.04 -4.47
C THR A 292 -20.17 19.99 -4.29
N GLU A 293 -21.28 19.75 -4.99
CA GLU A 293 -22.52 20.53 -4.85
C GLU A 293 -23.13 20.41 -3.46
N THR A 294 -22.94 19.28 -2.78
CA THR A 294 -23.34 19.10 -1.39
C THR A 294 -22.34 19.67 -0.37
N GLY A 295 -21.29 20.35 -0.82
CA GLY A 295 -20.20 20.87 0.04
C GLY A 295 -19.19 19.79 0.43
N GLY A 296 -19.29 18.57 -0.11
CA GLY A 296 -18.38 17.47 0.13
C GLY A 296 -17.07 17.61 -0.63
N ARG A 297 -16.08 16.79 -0.25
CA ARG A 297 -14.80 16.69 -0.93
C ARG A 297 -14.68 15.36 -1.67
N ILE A 298 -14.33 15.40 -2.95
CA ILE A 298 -14.03 14.20 -3.74
C ILE A 298 -12.84 13.48 -3.10
N PRO A 299 -12.95 12.18 -2.74
CA PRO A 299 -11.84 11.40 -2.21
C PRO A 299 -10.66 11.40 -3.19
N GLY A 300 -9.47 11.69 -2.68
CA GLY A 300 -8.25 11.72 -3.51
C GLY A 300 -8.04 12.97 -4.36
N SER A 301 -8.96 13.94 -4.41
CA SER A 301 -8.86 15.13 -5.28
C SER A 301 -7.61 16.00 -5.07
N LYS A 302 -6.94 15.86 -3.93
CA LYS A 302 -5.68 16.55 -3.61
C LYS A 302 -4.44 15.70 -3.85
N ARG A 303 -4.60 14.45 -4.28
CA ARG A 303 -3.47 13.53 -4.52
C ARG A 303 -2.82 13.87 -5.86
N ALA A 304 -1.51 14.13 -5.83
CA ALA A 304 -0.73 14.30 -7.05
C ALA A 304 -0.66 12.98 -7.83
N HIS A 305 -0.63 13.08 -9.15
CA HIS A 305 -0.44 11.93 -10.02
C HIS A 305 0.99 11.37 -9.84
N PRO A 306 1.20 10.05 -9.62
CA PRO A 306 2.53 9.48 -9.37
C PRO A 306 3.58 9.78 -10.45
N ASN A 307 3.15 9.87 -11.72
CA ASN A 307 4.03 10.20 -12.83
C ASN A 307 4.19 11.72 -13.07
N LYS A 308 3.55 12.58 -12.26
CA LYS A 308 3.54 14.05 -12.40
C LYS A 308 3.67 14.70 -11.03
N LEU A 309 4.62 14.26 -10.21
CA LEU A 309 4.80 14.74 -8.83
C LEU A 309 5.25 16.21 -8.78
N GLY A 310 5.79 16.73 -9.89
CA GLY A 310 6.37 18.08 -9.91
C GLY A 310 7.68 18.16 -9.12
N ASP A 311 8.18 19.38 -8.94
CA ASP A 311 9.40 19.66 -8.16
C ASP A 311 9.08 20.38 -6.84
N GLY A 312 7.98 19.97 -6.20
CA GLY A 312 7.59 20.46 -4.89
C GLY A 312 8.52 19.97 -3.78
N GLU A 313 8.38 20.55 -2.59
CA GLU A 313 9.11 20.11 -1.39
C GLU A 313 8.28 19.12 -0.57
N ILE A 314 8.94 18.08 -0.09
CA ILE A 314 8.42 17.16 0.94
C ILE A 314 9.15 17.42 2.26
N ASN A 315 8.41 17.41 3.37
CA ASN A 315 8.97 17.58 4.69
C ASN A 315 9.33 16.21 5.30
N ILE A 316 10.62 15.98 5.50
CA ILE A 316 11.13 14.77 6.14
C ILE A 316 11.54 15.09 7.59
N ALA A 317 11.06 14.28 8.54
CA ALA A 317 11.45 14.40 9.93
C ALA A 317 12.96 14.10 10.11
N ASP A 318 13.63 14.85 10.99
CA ASP A 318 15.09 14.72 11.18
C ASP A 318 15.53 13.30 11.53
N ALA A 319 14.75 12.56 12.33
CA ALA A 319 15.03 11.16 12.63
C ALA A 319 15.06 10.28 11.37
N VAL A 320 14.09 10.48 10.45
CA VAL A 320 14.04 9.75 9.17
C VAL A 320 15.22 10.13 8.29
N LEU A 321 15.56 11.41 8.24
CA LEU A 321 16.72 11.89 7.48
C LEU A 321 18.03 11.28 7.98
N ASN A 322 18.20 11.19 9.31
CA ASN A 322 19.37 10.56 9.93
C ASN A 322 19.46 9.06 9.56
N ASP A 323 18.33 8.35 9.57
CA ASP A 323 18.29 6.94 9.16
C ASP A 323 18.64 6.78 7.68
N LEU A 324 18.12 7.64 6.81
CA LEU A 324 18.44 7.64 5.38
C LEU A 324 19.92 7.94 5.14
N ASN A 325 20.50 8.93 5.83
CA ASN A 325 21.94 9.26 5.72
C ASN A 325 22.82 8.12 6.25
N SER A 326 22.41 7.42 7.30
CA SER A 326 23.11 6.22 7.78
C SER A 326 23.12 5.13 6.70
N TRP A 327 22.03 4.95 5.98
CA TRP A 327 21.98 4.02 4.86
C TRP A 327 22.78 4.51 3.65
N SER A 328 22.77 5.82 3.35
CA SER A 328 23.63 6.40 2.30
C SER A 328 25.10 6.06 2.54
N ALA A 329 25.58 6.25 3.77
CA ALA A 329 26.95 5.91 4.15
C ALA A 329 27.26 4.40 4.00
N LYS A 330 26.33 3.51 4.42
CA LYS A 330 26.47 2.05 4.26
C LYS A 330 26.55 1.62 2.79
N LEU A 331 25.82 2.32 1.92
CA LEU A 331 25.76 2.02 0.48
C LEU A 331 26.83 2.75 -0.34
N GLY A 332 27.65 3.61 0.29
CA GLY A 332 28.71 4.37 -0.38
C GLY A 332 28.19 5.43 -1.34
N ILE A 333 27.06 6.05 -1.03
CA ILE A 333 26.46 7.15 -1.81
C ILE A 333 26.45 8.44 -0.99
N GLU A 334 26.28 9.59 -1.66
CA GLU A 334 26.18 10.90 -0.98
C GLU A 334 25.00 10.92 0.00
N ASN A 335 25.07 11.81 0.98
CA ASN A 335 23.99 12.02 1.95
C ASN A 335 22.73 12.53 1.26
N PHE A 336 21.59 12.21 1.84
CA PHE A 336 20.27 12.57 1.32
C PHE A 336 20.08 14.10 1.27
N ALA A 337 20.67 14.84 2.20
CA ALA A 337 20.66 16.30 2.25
C ALA A 337 21.84 16.83 3.07
#